data_7ee6645811c20c7c6ecd93b306d67343
#
_entry.id   7ee6645811c20c7c6ecd93b306d67343
#
_cell.length_a   1.000
_cell.length_b   1.000
_cell.length_c   1.000
_cell.angle_alpha   90.00
_cell.angle_beta   90.00
_cell.angle_gamma   90.00
#
_symmetry.space_group_name_H-M   'P 1'
#
loop_
_entity.id
_entity.type
_entity.pdbx_description
1 polymer ?
#
loop_
_entity_poly.entity_id
_entity_poly.type
_entity_poly.pdbx_seq_one_letter_code
_entity_poly.pdbx_strand_id
1 'polypeptide(L)'
;AGIPALLRNVGLLAGKSNISDAAATKFENEVQELARIAQGKTLVPTFIEIWHDPLLSVNGEHIMSEVVSLCGGKNVLANLPILTPGIGLEALLEANPSAIIGGGSAVSEAEFRRVWQRHRSVNAVQQRMIFYVNPDWIQRATPRILLGAKGICEGLEKARRYAVQ
;
A
#
# COMPACT_ATOMS: atom_id res chain seq x y z
N ALA A 1 15.36 0.32 4.28
CA ALA A 1 16.79 0.56 3.95
C ALA A 1 17.11 0.38 2.44
N GLY A 2 16.16 -0.08 1.64
CA GLY A 2 16.49 -0.57 0.29
C GLY A 2 16.71 0.50 -0.78
N ILE A 3 15.71 1.35 -1.08
CA ILE A 3 15.72 2.18 -2.31
C ILE A 3 16.83 3.27 -2.29
N PRO A 4 16.98 4.09 -1.23
CA PRO A 4 18.05 5.11 -1.21
C PRO A 4 19.45 4.51 -1.31
N ALA A 5 19.69 3.41 -0.59
CA ALA A 5 20.97 2.72 -0.66
C ALA A 5 21.24 2.16 -2.06
N LEU A 6 20.24 1.57 -2.71
CA LEU A 6 20.38 1.10 -4.09
C LEU A 6 20.70 2.25 -5.06
N LEU A 7 20.02 3.39 -4.94
CA LEU A 7 20.32 4.58 -5.75
C LEU A 7 21.76 5.02 -5.59
N ARG A 8 22.26 5.14 -4.34
CA ARG A 8 23.66 5.53 -4.06
C ARG A 8 24.65 4.51 -4.63
N ASN A 9 24.40 3.21 -4.45
CA ASN A 9 25.30 2.17 -4.97
C ASN A 9 25.37 2.17 -6.50
N VAL A 10 24.22 2.29 -7.18
CA VAL A 10 24.20 2.39 -8.66
C VAL A 10 24.93 3.64 -9.13
N GLY A 11 24.75 4.78 -8.46
CA GLY A 11 25.44 6.01 -8.77
C GLY A 11 26.95 5.92 -8.60
N LEU A 12 27.40 5.25 -7.54
CA LEU A 12 28.82 4.99 -7.31
C LEU A 12 29.44 4.17 -8.45
N LEU A 13 28.79 3.06 -8.82
CA LEU A 13 29.23 2.19 -9.90
C LEU A 13 29.23 2.89 -11.27
N ALA A 14 28.30 3.81 -11.48
CA ALA A 14 28.20 4.59 -12.73
C ALA A 14 29.06 5.86 -12.75
N GLY A 15 29.85 6.16 -11.71
CA GLY A 15 30.61 7.40 -11.58
C GLY A 15 29.74 8.66 -11.52
N LYS A 16 28.50 8.54 -10.97
CA LYS A 16 27.48 9.60 -10.89
C LYS A 16 26.99 9.83 -9.46
N SER A 17 27.88 9.71 -8.47
CA SER A 17 27.54 9.78 -7.04
C SER A 17 26.73 11.04 -6.68
N ASN A 18 27.15 12.23 -7.16
CA ASN A 18 26.42 13.47 -6.84
C ASN A 18 24.95 13.44 -7.28
N ILE A 19 24.66 12.85 -8.45
CA ILE A 19 23.28 12.75 -8.98
C ILE A 19 22.50 11.76 -8.15
N SER A 20 23.09 10.61 -7.85
CA SER A 20 22.42 9.56 -7.08
C SER A 20 22.19 9.94 -5.62
N ASP A 21 23.13 10.67 -5.00
CA ASP A 21 22.97 11.17 -3.63
C ASP A 21 21.82 12.18 -3.56
N ALA A 22 21.75 13.11 -4.50
CA ALA A 22 20.65 14.06 -4.60
C ALA A 22 19.29 13.35 -4.79
N ALA A 23 19.24 12.31 -5.65
CA ALA A 23 18.03 11.53 -5.87
C ALA A 23 17.62 10.72 -4.63
N ALA A 24 18.59 10.11 -3.94
CA ALA A 24 18.33 9.37 -2.70
C ALA A 24 17.82 10.30 -1.58
N THR A 25 18.43 11.45 -1.40
CA THR A 25 18.02 12.45 -0.41
C THR A 25 16.62 12.99 -0.72
N LYS A 26 16.32 13.26 -1.99
CA LYS A 26 14.96 13.67 -2.39
C LYS A 26 13.93 12.60 -2.04
N PHE A 27 14.23 11.34 -2.33
CA PHE A 27 13.36 10.21 -1.98
C PHE A 27 13.13 10.13 -0.46
N GLU A 28 14.19 10.22 0.34
CA GLU A 28 14.11 10.19 1.82
C GLU A 28 13.23 11.33 2.36
N ASN A 29 13.38 12.54 1.82
CA ASN A 29 12.56 13.69 2.21
C ASN A 29 11.07 13.50 1.87
N GLU A 30 10.76 12.96 0.69
CA GLU A 30 9.37 12.67 0.30
C GLU A 30 8.74 11.59 1.19
N VAL A 31 9.50 10.55 1.57
CA VAL A 31 9.05 9.53 2.53
C VAL A 31 8.73 10.16 3.89
N GLN A 32 9.62 11.04 4.40
CA GLN A 32 9.40 11.72 5.67
C GLN A 32 8.17 12.62 5.65
N GLU A 33 7.93 13.31 4.53
CA GLU A 33 6.74 14.16 4.37
C GLU A 33 5.45 13.35 4.41
N LEU A 34 5.41 12.20 3.72
CA LEU A 34 4.26 11.28 3.76
C LEU A 34 4.02 10.75 5.19
N ALA A 35 5.09 10.39 5.90
CA ALA A 35 5.00 9.91 7.28
C ALA A 35 4.40 10.96 8.24
N ARG A 36 4.77 12.24 8.08
CA ARG A 36 4.23 13.34 8.90
C ARG A 36 2.71 13.47 8.76
N ILE A 37 2.16 13.24 7.56
CA ILE A 37 0.72 13.35 7.31
C ILE A 37 -0.07 12.35 8.16
N ALA A 38 0.48 11.17 8.41
CA ALA A 38 -0.16 10.10 9.18
C ALA A 38 0.16 10.13 10.68
N GLN A 39 1.17 10.89 11.09
CA GLN A 39 1.68 10.91 12.47
C GLN A 39 0.59 11.31 13.48
N GLY A 40 0.45 10.52 14.54
CA GLY A 40 -0.51 10.77 15.62
C GLY A 40 -1.98 10.52 15.28
N LYS A 41 -2.27 10.02 14.08
CA LYS A 41 -3.64 9.71 13.65
C LYS A 41 -4.03 8.26 13.95
N THR A 42 -5.32 8.00 14.07
CA THR A 42 -5.86 6.64 14.23
C THR A 42 -5.47 5.77 13.05
N LEU A 43 -4.99 4.56 13.32
CA LEU A 43 -4.63 3.59 12.29
C LEU A 43 -5.88 3.05 11.60
N VAL A 44 -5.82 2.89 10.29
CA VAL A 44 -6.91 2.34 9.48
C VAL A 44 -6.65 0.86 9.22
N PRO A 45 -7.51 -0.07 9.73
CA PRO A 45 -7.44 -1.49 9.37
C PRO A 45 -7.53 -1.66 7.85
N THR A 46 -6.50 -2.19 7.23
CA THR A 46 -6.32 -2.18 5.78
C THR A 46 -6.03 -3.57 5.25
N PHE A 47 -6.80 -4.03 4.28
CA PHE A 47 -6.50 -5.20 3.48
C PHE A 47 -5.72 -4.79 2.23
N ILE A 48 -4.66 -5.53 1.91
CA ILE A 48 -3.80 -5.26 0.75
C ILE A 48 -3.98 -6.39 -0.27
N GLU A 49 -4.55 -6.08 -1.43
CA GLU A 49 -4.71 -7.04 -2.51
C GLU A 49 -3.55 -6.95 -3.50
N ILE A 50 -2.96 -8.11 -3.83
CA ILE A 50 -1.97 -8.22 -4.91
C ILE A 50 -2.47 -9.04 -6.10
N TRP A 51 -3.51 -9.85 -5.91
CA TRP A 51 -4.17 -10.63 -6.94
C TRP A 51 -5.59 -10.98 -6.51
N HIS A 52 -6.54 -11.05 -7.46
CA HIS A 52 -7.96 -11.20 -7.11
C HIS A 52 -8.47 -12.63 -7.15
N ASP A 53 -8.06 -13.42 -8.13
CA ASP A 53 -8.51 -14.82 -8.29
C ASP A 53 -7.33 -15.72 -8.66
N PRO A 54 -6.83 -16.54 -7.70
CA PRO A 54 -7.25 -16.60 -6.28
C PRO A 54 -6.91 -15.29 -5.52
N LEU A 55 -7.66 -14.99 -4.46
CA LEU A 55 -7.41 -13.78 -3.66
C LEU A 55 -6.10 -13.91 -2.89
N LEU A 56 -5.11 -13.12 -3.28
CA LEU A 56 -3.79 -13.06 -2.65
C LEU A 56 -3.57 -11.71 -1.97
N SER A 57 -2.93 -11.76 -0.81
CA SER A 57 -2.54 -10.60 -0.01
C SER A 57 -1.04 -10.65 0.33
N VAL A 58 -0.62 -9.78 1.23
CA VAL A 58 0.76 -9.71 1.74
C VAL A 58 0.77 -9.63 3.26
N ASN A 59 1.83 -10.16 3.89
CA ASN A 59 2.07 -10.00 5.33
C ASN A 59 2.79 -8.68 5.66
N GLY A 60 3.19 -8.51 6.94
CA GLY A 60 3.84 -7.29 7.44
C GLY A 60 5.25 -7.04 6.89
N GLU A 61 5.93 -8.06 6.38
CA GLU A 61 7.31 -7.95 5.87
C GLU A 61 7.38 -7.44 4.42
N HIS A 62 6.26 -7.42 3.72
CA HIS A 62 6.22 -6.99 2.33
C HIS A 62 6.27 -5.46 2.22
N ILE A 63 6.96 -4.94 1.18
CA ILE A 63 7.13 -3.49 0.95
C ILE A 63 5.80 -2.72 0.88
N MET A 64 4.73 -3.34 0.37
CA MET A 64 3.40 -2.72 0.36
C MET A 64 2.86 -2.48 1.76
N SER A 65 3.15 -3.38 2.71
CA SER A 65 2.79 -3.18 4.12
C SER A 65 3.58 -2.04 4.76
N GLU A 66 4.86 -1.86 4.41
CA GLU A 66 5.64 -0.70 4.85
C GLU A 66 5.01 0.61 4.34
N VAL A 67 4.59 0.66 3.07
CA VAL A 67 3.93 1.83 2.48
C VAL A 67 2.59 2.12 3.15
N VAL A 68 1.77 1.10 3.39
CA VAL A 68 0.50 1.24 4.10
C VAL A 68 0.73 1.76 5.51
N SER A 69 1.73 1.23 6.23
CA SER A 69 2.08 1.69 7.58
C SER A 69 2.57 3.14 7.59
N LEU A 70 3.38 3.54 6.60
CA LEU A 70 3.84 4.92 6.39
C LEU A 70 2.65 5.90 6.30
N CYS A 71 1.55 5.47 5.68
CA CYS A 71 0.33 6.26 5.50
C CYS A 71 -0.66 6.13 6.68
N GLY A 72 -0.27 5.48 7.78
CA GLY A 72 -1.14 5.27 8.95
C GLY A 72 -2.21 4.20 8.74
N GLY A 73 -1.97 3.25 7.85
CA GLY A 73 -2.74 2.01 7.76
C GLY A 73 -2.16 0.92 8.66
N LYS A 74 -2.99 -0.05 9.02
CA LYS A 74 -2.59 -1.28 9.70
C LYS A 74 -2.98 -2.45 8.82
N ASN A 75 -1.99 -3.14 8.23
CA ASN A 75 -2.27 -4.35 7.47
C ASN A 75 -2.93 -5.39 8.40
N VAL A 76 -4.16 -5.79 8.08
CA VAL A 76 -4.94 -6.74 8.89
C VAL A 76 -4.37 -8.15 8.89
N LEU A 77 -3.47 -8.46 7.94
CA LEU A 77 -2.80 -9.75 7.77
C LEU A 77 -1.30 -9.68 8.10
N ALA A 78 -0.83 -8.63 8.78
CA ALA A 78 0.59 -8.40 9.05
C ALA A 78 1.29 -9.56 9.74
N ASN A 79 0.59 -10.31 10.60
CA ASN A 79 1.17 -11.39 11.43
C ASN A 79 1.17 -12.77 10.76
N LEU A 80 0.72 -12.88 9.51
CA LEU A 80 0.76 -14.18 8.83
C LEU A 80 2.21 -14.58 8.50
N PRO A 81 2.56 -15.87 8.63
CA PRO A 81 3.94 -16.33 8.44
C PRO A 81 4.37 -16.37 6.97
N ILE A 82 3.42 -16.35 6.04
CA ILE A 82 3.67 -16.42 4.60
C ILE A 82 3.69 -15.01 4.04
N LEU A 83 4.71 -14.66 3.23
CA LEU A 83 4.87 -13.33 2.65
C LEU A 83 3.67 -12.95 1.76
N THR A 84 3.19 -13.88 0.96
CA THR A 84 2.06 -13.71 0.03
C THR A 84 1.01 -14.80 0.25
N PRO A 85 0.17 -14.67 1.30
CA PRO A 85 -0.84 -15.67 1.61
C PRO A 85 -2.04 -15.61 0.67
N GLY A 86 -2.59 -16.80 0.33
CA GLY A 86 -3.93 -16.92 -0.23
C GLY A 86 -4.98 -16.75 0.87
N ILE A 87 -6.01 -15.95 0.62
CA ILE A 87 -7.00 -15.57 1.63
C ILE A 87 -8.40 -16.00 1.20
N GLY A 88 -9.10 -16.75 2.07
CA GLY A 88 -10.53 -17.00 1.89
C GLY A 88 -11.37 -15.79 2.29
N LEU A 89 -12.57 -15.69 1.72
CA LEU A 89 -13.51 -14.60 2.04
C LEU A 89 -13.86 -14.57 3.53
N GLU A 90 -13.94 -15.73 4.18
CA GLU A 90 -14.23 -15.86 5.61
C GLU A 90 -13.16 -15.18 6.47
N ALA A 91 -11.89 -15.46 6.19
CA ALA A 91 -10.78 -14.83 6.90
C ALA A 91 -10.73 -13.30 6.66
N LEU A 92 -11.11 -12.85 5.47
CA LEU A 92 -11.23 -11.43 5.16
C LEU A 92 -12.36 -10.76 5.95
N LEU A 93 -13.50 -11.43 6.09
CA LEU A 93 -14.65 -10.94 6.88
C LEU A 93 -14.30 -10.87 8.37
N GLU A 94 -13.61 -11.88 8.90
CA GLU A 94 -13.13 -11.89 10.28
C GLU A 94 -12.12 -10.75 10.53
N ALA A 95 -11.21 -10.52 9.61
CA ALA A 95 -10.23 -9.42 9.69
C ALA A 95 -10.88 -8.02 9.61
N ASN A 96 -12.11 -7.94 9.07
CA ASN A 96 -12.98 -6.75 9.01
C ASN A 96 -12.24 -5.44 8.63
N PRO A 97 -11.61 -5.37 7.45
CA PRO A 97 -10.86 -4.17 7.05
C PRO A 97 -11.78 -2.97 6.83
N SER A 98 -11.31 -1.79 7.23
CA SER A 98 -11.97 -0.50 6.96
C SER A 98 -11.55 0.09 5.61
N ALA A 99 -10.47 -0.40 5.00
CA ALA A 99 -10.02 -0.02 3.68
C ALA A 99 -9.47 -1.23 2.91
N ILE A 100 -9.65 -1.23 1.60
CA ILE A 100 -9.01 -2.17 0.66
C ILE A 100 -8.11 -1.36 -0.26
N ILE A 101 -6.86 -1.77 -0.36
CA ILE A 101 -5.85 -1.16 -1.24
C ILE A 101 -5.28 -2.23 -2.15
N GLY A 102 -5.13 -1.90 -3.42
CA GLY A 102 -4.49 -2.79 -4.37
C GLY A 102 -4.83 -2.44 -5.81
N GLY A 103 -4.41 -3.29 -6.70
CA GLY A 103 -4.71 -3.22 -8.12
C GLY A 103 -4.80 -4.62 -8.70
N GLY A 104 -4.13 -5.56 -8.03
CA GLY A 104 -4.16 -6.98 -8.38
C GLY A 104 -3.91 -7.21 -9.86
N SER A 105 -4.76 -8.03 -10.45
CA SER A 105 -4.81 -8.29 -11.89
C SER A 105 -5.68 -7.30 -12.66
N ALA A 106 -6.31 -6.33 -11.98
CA ALA A 106 -7.19 -5.36 -12.63
C ALA A 106 -6.39 -4.40 -13.52
N VAL A 107 -6.84 -4.21 -14.74
CA VAL A 107 -6.22 -3.29 -15.71
C VAL A 107 -6.62 -1.83 -15.47
N SER A 108 -7.62 -1.59 -14.62
CA SER A 108 -8.13 -0.25 -14.32
C SER A 108 -8.79 -0.17 -12.96
N GLU A 109 -8.90 1.05 -12.43
CA GLU A 109 -9.65 1.33 -11.21
C GLU A 109 -11.12 0.91 -11.30
N ALA A 110 -11.76 1.12 -12.45
CA ALA A 110 -13.16 0.74 -12.67
C ALA A 110 -13.36 -0.78 -12.56
N GLU A 111 -12.44 -1.56 -13.11
CA GLU A 111 -12.46 -3.01 -12.99
C GLU A 111 -12.22 -3.46 -11.55
N PHE A 112 -11.20 -2.92 -10.88
CA PHE A 112 -10.90 -3.22 -9.49
C PHE A 112 -12.12 -2.98 -8.57
N ARG A 113 -12.76 -1.83 -8.72
CA ARG A 113 -13.98 -1.50 -7.97
C ARG A 113 -15.14 -2.44 -8.29
N ARG A 114 -15.35 -2.76 -9.58
CA ARG A 114 -16.42 -3.67 -10.02
C ARG A 114 -16.29 -5.06 -9.42
N VAL A 115 -15.07 -5.57 -9.35
CA VAL A 115 -14.80 -6.89 -8.78
C VAL A 115 -15.13 -6.90 -7.28
N TRP A 116 -14.66 -5.92 -6.53
CA TRP A 116 -14.94 -5.80 -5.11
C TRP A 116 -16.42 -5.53 -4.77
N GLN A 117 -17.16 -4.84 -5.62
CA GLN A 117 -18.60 -4.58 -5.42
C GLN A 117 -19.45 -5.86 -5.27
N ARG A 118 -18.95 -7.01 -5.68
CA ARG A 118 -19.61 -8.31 -5.49
C ARG A 118 -19.56 -8.79 -4.03
N HIS A 119 -18.60 -8.31 -3.25
CA HIS A 119 -18.36 -8.71 -1.86
C HIS A 119 -18.97 -7.72 -0.85
N ARG A 120 -20.29 -7.51 -0.96
CA ARG A 120 -21.04 -6.52 -0.16
C ARG A 120 -21.04 -6.78 1.34
N SER A 121 -20.65 -7.96 1.80
CA SER A 121 -20.50 -8.29 3.22
C SER A 121 -19.23 -7.69 3.84
N VAL A 122 -18.25 -7.29 3.04
CA VAL A 122 -17.01 -6.68 3.52
C VAL A 122 -17.25 -5.21 3.87
N ASN A 123 -16.89 -4.79 5.09
CA ASN A 123 -17.10 -3.45 5.60
C ASN A 123 -16.53 -2.35 4.69
N ALA A 124 -15.28 -2.48 4.25
CA ALA A 124 -14.65 -1.53 3.33
C ALA A 124 -15.42 -1.37 2.00
N VAL A 125 -16.09 -2.44 1.53
CA VAL A 125 -16.92 -2.40 0.32
C VAL A 125 -18.21 -1.63 0.57
N GLN A 126 -18.87 -1.88 1.70
CA GLN A 126 -20.10 -1.16 2.10
C GLN A 126 -19.84 0.35 2.20
N GLN A 127 -18.71 0.72 2.78
CA GLN A 127 -18.30 2.12 2.97
C GLN A 127 -17.66 2.75 1.74
N ARG A 128 -17.49 2.00 0.64
CA ARG A 128 -16.82 2.43 -0.60
C ARG A 128 -15.36 2.87 -0.40
N MET A 129 -14.68 2.27 0.59
CA MET A 129 -13.27 2.53 0.90
C MET A 129 -12.37 1.54 0.17
N ILE A 130 -12.48 1.54 -1.16
CA ILE A 130 -11.71 0.69 -2.09
C ILE A 130 -10.86 1.62 -2.93
N PHE A 131 -9.53 1.45 -2.83
CA PHE A 131 -8.55 2.34 -3.44
C PHE A 131 -7.66 1.54 -4.39
N TYR A 132 -7.80 1.83 -5.69
CA TYR A 132 -6.93 1.28 -6.71
C TYR A 132 -5.58 1.98 -6.69
N VAL A 133 -4.53 1.18 -6.75
CA VAL A 133 -3.16 1.68 -6.94
C VAL A 133 -2.52 0.87 -8.06
N ASN A 134 -1.91 1.56 -9.03
CA ASN A 134 -1.25 0.89 -10.13
C ASN A 134 -0.18 -0.09 -9.60
N PRO A 135 -0.26 -1.39 -9.93
CA PRO A 135 0.69 -2.40 -9.44
C PRO A 135 2.15 -2.08 -9.75
N ASP A 136 2.45 -1.47 -10.90
CA ASP A 136 3.81 -1.08 -11.29
C ASP A 136 4.44 -0.03 -10.36
N TRP A 137 3.61 0.67 -9.58
CA TRP A 137 4.11 1.67 -8.64
C TRP A 137 4.41 1.11 -7.25
N ILE A 138 3.75 0.03 -6.82
CA ILE A 138 3.84 -0.42 -5.42
C ILE A 138 4.37 -1.85 -5.24
N GLN A 139 4.40 -2.65 -6.32
CA GLN A 139 4.89 -4.04 -6.22
C GLN A 139 6.41 -4.15 -6.44
N ARG A 140 7.07 -3.06 -6.79
CA ARG A 140 8.52 -3.05 -7.08
C ARG A 140 9.23 -2.04 -6.18
N ALA A 141 10.38 -2.44 -5.65
CA ALA A 141 11.25 -1.57 -4.84
C ALA A 141 12.01 -0.56 -5.73
N THR A 142 11.28 0.38 -6.33
CA THR A 142 11.83 1.46 -7.17
C THR A 142 11.37 2.83 -6.64
N PRO A 143 12.00 3.95 -7.05
CA PRO A 143 11.55 5.29 -6.65
C PRO A 143 10.09 5.61 -7.03
N ARG A 144 9.51 4.89 -8.01
CA ARG A 144 8.09 5.04 -8.39
C ARG A 144 7.12 4.65 -7.27
N ILE A 145 7.59 3.93 -6.26
CA ILE A 145 6.75 3.57 -5.08
C ILE A 145 6.14 4.80 -4.40
N LEU A 146 6.79 5.97 -4.50
CA LEU A 146 6.25 7.23 -3.98
C LEU A 146 4.97 7.67 -4.70
N LEU A 147 4.80 7.33 -5.98
CA LEU A 147 3.56 7.62 -6.71
C LEU A 147 2.40 6.79 -6.13
N GLY A 148 2.65 5.51 -5.88
CA GLY A 148 1.68 4.64 -5.22
C GLY A 148 1.41 5.06 -3.77
N ALA A 149 2.46 5.41 -3.02
CA ALA A 149 2.35 5.85 -1.64
C ALA A 149 1.44 7.09 -1.48
N LYS A 150 1.56 8.08 -2.36
CA LYS A 150 0.68 9.26 -2.35
C LYS A 150 -0.79 8.87 -2.45
N GLY A 151 -1.15 8.03 -3.42
CA GLY A 151 -2.53 7.54 -3.58
C GLY A 151 -3.02 6.72 -2.38
N ILE A 152 -2.14 5.90 -1.79
CA ILE A 152 -2.45 5.13 -0.57
C ILE A 152 -2.73 6.07 0.61
N CYS A 153 -1.86 7.06 0.84
CA CYS A 153 -2.02 8.01 1.94
C CYS A 153 -3.33 8.82 1.80
N GLU A 154 -3.66 9.29 0.58
CA GLU A 154 -4.92 9.98 0.30
C GLU A 154 -6.14 9.08 0.56
N GLY A 155 -6.09 7.84 0.10
CA GLY A 155 -7.14 6.84 0.33
C GLY A 155 -7.36 6.54 1.82
N LEU A 156 -6.28 6.30 2.57
CA LEU A 156 -6.36 6.04 4.01
C LEU A 156 -6.84 7.26 4.80
N GLU A 157 -6.46 8.48 4.39
CA GLU A 157 -6.99 9.69 5.00
C GLU A 157 -8.50 9.82 4.79
N LYS A 158 -9.01 9.48 3.60
CA LYS A 158 -10.44 9.44 3.33
C LYS A 158 -11.16 8.41 4.20
N ALA A 159 -10.62 7.19 4.31
CA ALA A 159 -11.19 6.14 5.15
C ALA A 159 -11.22 6.55 6.63
N ARG A 160 -10.16 7.21 7.12
CA ARG A 160 -10.06 7.69 8.50
C ARG A 160 -11.13 8.74 8.81
N ARG A 161 -11.35 9.70 7.91
CA ARG A 161 -12.39 10.74 8.09
C ARG A 161 -13.79 10.14 8.13
N TYR A 162 -14.04 9.11 7.37
CA TYR A 162 -15.34 8.43 7.36
C TYR A 162 -15.61 7.70 8.67
N ALA A 163 -14.60 7.10 9.29
CA ALA A 163 -14.74 6.37 10.55
C ALA A 163 -15.02 7.27 11.78
N VAL A 164 -14.87 8.59 11.65
CA VAL A 164 -15.11 9.57 12.73
C VAL A 164 -16.51 10.20 12.65
N GLN A 165 -17.24 9.96 11.56
CA GLN A 165 -18.62 10.40 11.36
C GLN A 165 -19.61 9.36 11.89
#